data_6a97b90c540257b9fd80096cd079217e
#
_entry.id   6a97b90c540257b9fd80096cd079217e
#
_cell.length_a   1.000
_cell.length_b   1.000
_cell.length_c   1.000
_cell.angle_alpha   90.00
_cell.angle_beta   90.00
_cell.angle_gamma   90.00
#
_symmetry.space_group_name_H-M   'P 1'
#
loop_
_entity.id
_entity.type
_entity.pdbx_description
1 polymer ?
#
loop_
_entity_poly.entity_id
_entity_poly.type
_entity_poly.pdbx_seq_one_letter_code
_entity_poly.pdbx_strand_id
1 'polypeptide(L)'
;MTDQEFLDTFVTERMQMHFSSGHPHLTDDEIAAALQLEAEYNQALESLPPKIASAIKNFHENVTDKLTKESVFYYLKGVKDGLLLYRTLEKLEPAALHSHTEPFIMEE
;
A
#
# COMPACT_ATOMS: atom_id res chain seq x y z
N MET A 1 -26.03 1.94 0.31
CA MET A 1 -24.60 1.64 0.59
C MET A 1 -24.38 1.75 2.09
N THR A 2 -23.76 0.73 2.65
CA THR A 2 -23.42 0.76 4.06
C THR A 2 -22.13 1.55 4.28
N ASP A 3 -21.89 1.92 5.53
CA ASP A 3 -20.65 2.61 5.86
C ASP A 3 -19.43 1.77 5.52
N GLN A 4 -19.53 0.46 5.72
CA GLN A 4 -18.42 -0.43 5.41
C GLN A 4 -18.18 -0.49 3.89
N GLU A 5 -19.25 -0.52 3.11
CA GLU A 5 -19.12 -0.52 1.66
C GLU A 5 -18.49 0.77 1.16
N PHE A 6 -18.93 1.89 1.73
CA PHE A 6 -18.33 3.18 1.37
C PHE A 6 -16.84 3.21 1.70
N LEU A 7 -16.49 2.73 2.87
CA LEU A 7 -15.10 2.74 3.30
C LEU A 7 -14.24 1.83 2.42
N ASP A 8 -14.76 0.65 2.10
CA ASP A 8 -14.04 -0.27 1.23
C ASP A 8 -13.81 0.33 -0.16
N THR A 9 -14.83 0.98 -0.70
CA THR A 9 -14.72 1.63 -2.00
C THR A 9 -13.70 2.76 -1.95
N PHE A 10 -13.76 3.59 -0.91
CA PHE A 10 -12.83 4.70 -0.75
C PHE A 10 -11.40 4.20 -0.67
N VAL A 11 -11.15 3.17 0.16
CA VAL A 11 -9.80 2.63 0.31
C VAL A 11 -9.29 2.05 -1.00
N THR A 12 -10.15 1.31 -1.71
CA THR A 12 -9.77 0.71 -2.98
C THR A 12 -9.38 1.78 -3.99
N GLU A 13 -10.20 2.82 -4.11
CA GLU A 13 -9.93 3.88 -5.06
C GLU A 13 -8.66 4.66 -4.72
N ARG A 14 -8.44 4.91 -3.43
CA ARG A 14 -7.22 5.62 -3.04
C ARG A 14 -5.98 4.80 -3.32
N MET A 15 -6.04 3.49 -3.05
CA MET A 15 -4.90 2.64 -3.35
C MET A 15 -4.63 2.56 -4.84
N GLN A 16 -5.67 2.51 -5.65
CA GLN A 16 -5.49 2.52 -7.10
C GLN A 16 -4.84 3.81 -7.56
N MET A 17 -5.23 4.95 -6.99
CA MET A 17 -4.58 6.22 -7.30
C MET A 17 -3.09 6.16 -6.98
N HIS A 18 -2.74 5.64 -5.80
CA HIS A 18 -1.35 5.58 -5.41
C HIS A 18 -0.54 4.65 -6.29
N PHE A 19 -1.12 3.50 -6.66
CA PHE A 19 -0.44 2.56 -7.55
C PHE A 19 -0.22 3.16 -8.94
N SER A 20 -1.19 3.92 -9.45
CA SER A 20 -1.07 4.46 -10.79
C SER A 20 -0.23 5.72 -10.86
N SER A 21 0.13 6.30 -9.72
CA SER A 21 0.98 7.50 -9.70
C SER A 21 2.47 7.18 -9.82
N GLY A 22 2.81 5.91 -10.04
CA GLY A 22 4.20 5.51 -10.15
C GLY A 22 4.78 5.07 -8.81
N HIS A 23 6.08 5.21 -8.69
CA HIS A 23 6.78 4.76 -7.48
C HIS A 23 7.58 5.91 -6.87
N PRO A 24 6.89 6.92 -6.32
CA PRO A 24 7.61 8.11 -5.81
C PRO A 24 8.53 7.81 -4.63
N HIS A 25 8.38 6.65 -4.01
CA HIS A 25 9.22 6.23 -2.90
C HIS A 25 10.49 5.51 -3.34
N LEU A 26 10.65 5.29 -4.65
CA LEU A 26 11.82 4.61 -5.20
C LEU A 26 12.69 5.58 -5.96
N THR A 27 13.99 5.37 -5.93
CA THR A 27 14.92 6.15 -6.75
C THR A 27 14.91 5.62 -8.17
N ASP A 28 15.42 6.42 -9.11
CA ASP A 28 15.53 5.98 -10.49
C ASP A 28 16.36 4.72 -10.61
N ASP A 29 17.43 4.62 -9.82
CA ASP A 29 18.28 3.42 -9.82
C ASP A 29 17.53 2.19 -9.34
N GLU A 30 16.69 2.36 -8.31
CA GLU A 30 15.90 1.25 -7.80
C GLU A 30 14.85 0.79 -8.83
N ILE A 31 14.24 1.74 -9.55
CA ILE A 31 13.29 1.40 -10.60
C ILE A 31 13.99 0.66 -11.73
N ALA A 32 15.15 1.15 -12.14
CA ALA A 32 15.91 0.50 -13.21
C ALA A 32 16.31 -0.92 -12.82
N ALA A 33 16.74 -1.11 -11.56
CA ALA A 33 17.11 -2.43 -11.07
C ALA A 33 15.93 -3.38 -11.07
N ALA A 34 14.75 -2.89 -10.67
CA ALA A 34 13.54 -3.71 -10.66
C ALA A 34 13.14 -4.13 -12.06
N LEU A 35 13.23 -3.21 -13.03
CA LEU A 35 12.93 -3.54 -14.42
C LEU A 35 13.91 -4.55 -14.98
N GLN A 36 15.19 -4.45 -14.62
CA GLN A 36 16.17 -5.40 -15.04
C GLN A 36 15.89 -6.79 -14.49
N LEU A 37 15.54 -6.89 -13.21
CA LEU A 37 15.19 -8.17 -12.60
C LEU A 37 13.95 -8.77 -13.25
N GLU A 38 12.97 -7.95 -13.59
CA GLU A 38 11.77 -8.43 -14.25
C GLU A 38 12.09 -9.00 -15.62
N ALA A 39 12.96 -8.31 -16.37
CA ALA A 39 13.37 -8.78 -17.68
C ALA A 39 14.12 -10.11 -17.58
N GLU A 40 15.00 -10.24 -16.58
CA GLU A 40 15.73 -11.47 -16.35
C GLU A 40 14.80 -12.62 -15.97
N TYR A 41 13.81 -12.31 -15.14
CA TYR A 41 12.82 -13.32 -14.74
C TYR A 41 12.05 -13.83 -15.97
N ASN A 42 11.55 -12.92 -16.79
CA ASN A 42 10.81 -13.32 -17.98
C ASN A 42 11.66 -14.12 -18.96
N GLN A 43 12.91 -13.71 -19.13
CA GLN A 43 13.81 -14.43 -20.01
C GLN A 43 14.10 -15.83 -19.49
N ALA A 44 14.29 -15.97 -18.18
CA ALA A 44 14.52 -17.28 -17.57
C ALA A 44 13.32 -18.19 -17.76
N LEU A 45 12.10 -17.66 -17.63
CA LEU A 45 10.91 -18.46 -17.83
C LEU A 45 10.82 -19.00 -19.25
N GLU A 46 11.23 -18.21 -20.24
CA GLU A 46 11.18 -18.64 -21.64
C GLU A 46 12.10 -19.82 -21.90
N SER A 47 13.16 -19.95 -21.11
CA SER A 47 14.12 -21.05 -21.30
C SER A 47 13.74 -22.33 -20.56
N LEU A 48 12.63 -22.32 -19.80
CA LEU A 48 12.19 -23.47 -19.04
C LEU A 48 11.12 -24.26 -19.79
N PRO A 49 10.96 -25.57 -19.47
CA PRO A 49 9.84 -26.32 -20.01
C PRO A 49 8.53 -25.64 -19.63
N PRO A 50 7.53 -25.67 -20.54
CA PRO A 50 6.28 -24.91 -20.29
C PRO A 50 5.58 -25.27 -18.97
N LYS A 51 5.63 -26.53 -18.58
CA LYS A 51 4.97 -26.97 -17.35
C LYS A 51 5.62 -26.33 -16.12
N ILE A 52 6.94 -26.26 -16.12
CA ILE A 52 7.68 -25.67 -15.01
C ILE A 52 7.48 -24.16 -15.00
N ALA A 53 7.55 -23.54 -16.17
CA ALA A 53 7.34 -22.10 -16.29
C ALA A 53 5.95 -21.70 -15.79
N SER A 54 4.91 -22.51 -16.13
CA SER A 54 3.56 -22.24 -15.67
C SER A 54 3.45 -22.34 -14.16
N ALA A 55 4.09 -23.36 -13.57
CA ALA A 55 4.03 -23.51 -12.12
C ALA A 55 4.67 -22.33 -11.41
N ILE A 56 5.79 -21.84 -11.93
CA ILE A 56 6.47 -20.69 -11.33
C ILE A 56 5.62 -19.43 -11.47
N LYS A 57 5.04 -19.22 -12.65
CA LYS A 57 4.18 -18.05 -12.86
C LYS A 57 2.95 -18.09 -11.97
N ASN A 58 2.34 -19.26 -11.83
CA ASN A 58 1.16 -19.40 -10.97
C ASN A 58 1.51 -19.12 -9.51
N PHE A 59 2.65 -19.61 -9.06
CA PHE A 59 3.10 -19.33 -7.71
C PHE A 59 3.32 -17.83 -7.51
N HIS A 60 4.00 -17.21 -8.46
CA HIS A 60 4.28 -15.78 -8.39
C HIS A 60 2.99 -14.96 -8.33
N GLU A 61 2.01 -15.30 -9.19
CA GLU A 61 0.73 -14.59 -9.20
C GLU A 61 -0.01 -14.78 -7.89
N ASN A 62 0.04 -15.98 -7.34
CA ASN A 62 -0.63 -16.25 -6.07
C ASN A 62 -0.01 -15.43 -4.93
N VAL A 63 1.31 -15.37 -4.88
CA VAL A 63 2.01 -14.57 -3.87
C VAL A 63 1.69 -13.09 -4.04
N THR A 64 1.69 -12.62 -5.29
CA THR A 64 1.39 -11.21 -5.56
C THR A 64 -0.03 -10.85 -5.14
N ASP A 65 -0.99 -11.74 -5.44
CA ASP A 65 -2.37 -11.50 -5.03
C ASP A 65 -2.51 -11.43 -3.52
N LYS A 66 -1.83 -12.34 -2.81
CA LYS A 66 -1.87 -12.33 -1.35
C LYS A 66 -1.27 -11.05 -0.78
N LEU A 67 -0.14 -10.63 -1.34
CA LEU A 67 0.49 -9.38 -0.87
C LEU A 67 -0.40 -8.18 -1.13
N THR A 68 -1.08 -8.16 -2.29
CA THR A 68 -2.00 -7.08 -2.59
C THR A 68 -3.15 -7.05 -1.59
N LYS A 69 -3.73 -8.21 -1.28
CA LYS A 69 -4.82 -8.28 -0.31
C LYS A 69 -4.37 -7.85 1.07
N GLU A 70 -3.17 -8.24 1.47
CA GLU A 70 -2.63 -7.83 2.74
C GLU A 70 -2.39 -6.33 2.79
N SER A 71 -1.91 -5.75 1.69
CA SER A 71 -1.69 -4.31 1.62
C SER A 71 -3.01 -3.56 1.80
N VAL A 72 -4.07 -4.01 1.13
CA VAL A 72 -5.39 -3.41 1.29
C VAL A 72 -5.87 -3.54 2.73
N PHE A 73 -5.69 -4.72 3.32
CA PHE A 73 -6.11 -4.98 4.69
C PHE A 73 -5.42 -4.01 5.66
N TYR A 74 -4.10 -3.86 5.55
CA TYR A 74 -3.37 -2.99 6.47
C TYR A 74 -3.63 -1.52 6.21
N TYR A 75 -3.86 -1.14 4.96
CA TYR A 75 -4.26 0.23 4.67
C TYR A 75 -5.59 0.55 5.38
N LEU A 76 -6.55 -0.37 5.28
CA LEU A 76 -7.84 -0.20 5.93
C LEU A 76 -7.68 -0.13 7.44
N LYS A 77 -6.84 -0.98 8.01
CA LYS A 77 -6.55 -0.91 9.45
C LYS A 77 -5.99 0.44 9.84
N GLY A 78 -5.07 0.96 9.02
CA GLY A 78 -4.49 2.27 9.28
C GLY A 78 -5.53 3.39 9.25
N VAL A 79 -6.47 3.32 8.31
CA VAL A 79 -7.54 4.31 8.25
C VAL A 79 -8.40 4.25 9.50
N LYS A 80 -8.75 3.04 9.94
CA LYS A 80 -9.55 2.87 11.16
C LYS A 80 -8.80 3.36 12.39
N ASP A 81 -7.51 3.06 12.47
CA ASP A 81 -6.70 3.52 13.58
C ASP A 81 -6.58 5.02 13.58
N GLY A 82 -6.45 5.63 12.39
CA GLY A 82 -6.40 7.07 12.26
C GLY A 82 -7.68 7.75 12.74
N LEU A 83 -8.83 7.15 12.40
CA LEU A 83 -10.11 7.67 12.87
C LEU A 83 -10.23 7.57 14.38
N LEU A 84 -9.77 6.45 14.94
CA LEU A 84 -9.78 6.29 16.38
C LEU A 84 -8.89 7.32 17.06
N LEU A 85 -7.71 7.54 16.51
CA LEU A 85 -6.80 8.54 17.03
C LEU A 85 -7.43 9.93 16.97
N TYR A 86 -8.05 10.26 15.86
CA TYR A 86 -8.70 11.55 15.69
C TYR A 86 -9.79 11.76 16.74
N ARG A 87 -10.62 10.75 16.96
CA ARG A 87 -11.68 10.83 17.97
C ARG A 87 -11.09 11.01 19.36
N THR A 88 -9.99 10.33 19.64
CA THR A 88 -9.33 10.46 20.93
C THR A 88 -8.83 11.88 21.13
N LEU A 89 -8.23 12.46 20.09
CA LEU A 89 -7.73 13.83 20.15
C LEU A 89 -8.87 14.82 20.35
N GLU A 90 -10.01 14.59 19.74
CA GLU A 90 -11.16 15.48 19.90
C GLU A 90 -11.72 15.46 21.32
N LYS A 91 -11.50 14.39 22.06
CA LYS A 91 -11.98 14.28 23.43
C LYS A 91 -11.09 15.03 24.42
N LEU A 92 -9.92 15.46 24.00
CA LEU A 92 -9.05 16.24 24.87
C LEU A 92 -9.61 17.63 25.01
N GLU A 93 -9.27 18.28 26.11
CA GLU A 93 -9.74 19.65 26.33
C GLU A 93 -9.20 20.57 25.25
N PRO A 94 -10.03 21.44 24.72
CA PRO A 94 -9.58 22.37 23.68
C PRO A 94 -8.37 23.19 24.08
N ALA A 95 -8.27 23.58 25.34
CA ALA A 95 -7.13 24.35 25.80
C ALA A 95 -5.83 23.57 25.66
N ALA A 96 -5.87 22.27 25.95
CA ALA A 96 -4.69 21.45 25.80
C ALA A 96 -4.28 21.32 24.35
N LEU A 97 -5.26 21.17 23.45
CA LEU A 97 -4.97 21.09 22.03
C LEU A 97 -4.38 22.38 21.50
N HIS A 98 -4.95 23.50 21.90
CA HIS A 98 -4.51 24.79 21.41
C HIS A 98 -3.13 25.15 21.91
N SER A 99 -2.75 24.65 23.07
CA SER A 99 -1.44 24.97 23.62
C SER A 99 -0.31 24.24 22.92
N HIS A 100 -0.65 23.31 22.03
CA HIS A 100 0.35 22.55 21.30
C HIS A 100 0.28 22.78 19.80
N THR A 101 -0.06 24.00 19.43
CA THR A 101 -0.32 24.22 18.02
C THR A 101 0.90 24.21 17.16
N GLU A 102 2.07 24.60 17.68
CA GLU A 102 3.17 24.61 16.78
C GLU A 102 3.89 23.34 16.87
N PRO A 103 4.79 23.07 17.50
CA PRO A 103 5.68 21.98 17.24
C PRO A 103 5.08 20.66 17.30
N PHE A 104 3.93 20.56 17.83
CA PHE A 104 3.36 19.28 17.97
C PHE A 104 3.48 18.47 16.72
N ILE A 105 3.38 19.10 15.64
CA ILE A 105 3.32 18.37 14.45
C ILE A 105 4.62 18.09 13.87
N MET A 106 5.42 18.54 13.98
CA MET A 106 6.31 18.22 13.39
C MET A 106 7.46 18.35 13.51
N GLU A 107 7.69 18.50 14.01
CA GLU A 107 8.58 18.58 14.18
C GLU A 107 9.18 17.66 14.09
N GLU A 108 9.34 17.23 13.95
CA GLU A 108 9.83 16.51 13.86
C GLU A 108 10.30 16.38 13.68
#